data_d9ba3cea325daae1912d219c82cdd89c
#
_entry.id   d9ba3cea325daae1912d219c82cdd89c
#
_cell.length_a   1.000
_cell.length_b   1.000
_cell.length_c   1.000
_cell.angle_alpha   90.00
_cell.angle_beta   90.00
_cell.angle_gamma   90.00
#
_symmetry.space_group_name_H-M   'P 1'
#
loop_
_entity.id
_entity.type
_entity.pdbx_description
1 polymer ?
#
loop_
_entity_poly.entity_id
_entity_poly.type
_entity_poly.pdbx_seq_one_letter_code
_entity_poly.pdbx_strand_id
1 'polypeptide(L)'
;NEKFPSHFGCGTEDYYNTTFAPIHPYFNPFGGAPREDDEASRGYNTFVRTRNLDIIPFNERLQFDFELISWDGGQVDYASTLVW
;
A
#
# COMPACT_ATOMS: atom_id res chain seq x y z
N ASN A 1 -21.80 -2.58 8.92
CA ASN A 1 -22.13 -1.90 7.65
C ASN A 1 -21.91 -0.39 7.80
N GLU A 2 -20.69 0.03 7.64
CA GLU A 2 -20.31 1.43 7.73
C GLU A 2 -20.59 2.12 6.40
N LYS A 3 -21.15 3.32 6.43
CA LYS A 3 -21.34 4.14 5.22
C LYS A 3 -20.05 4.81 4.78
N PHE A 4 -19.14 5.00 5.72
CA PHE A 4 -17.82 5.60 5.51
C PHE A 4 -16.76 4.63 6.02
N PRO A 5 -15.57 4.61 5.43
CA PRO A 5 -14.50 3.77 5.93
C PRO A 5 -14.09 4.16 7.35
N SER A 6 -13.80 3.18 8.20
CA SER A 6 -13.27 3.39 9.55
C SER A 6 -11.81 3.89 9.53
N HIS A 7 -11.09 3.53 8.48
CA HIS A 7 -9.71 3.92 8.26
C HIS A 7 -9.58 4.45 6.84
N PHE A 8 -8.90 5.55 6.70
CA PHE A 8 -8.56 6.11 5.39
C PHE A 8 -7.21 6.82 5.46
N GLY A 9 -6.53 6.90 4.36
CA GLY A 9 -5.25 7.57 4.19
C GLY A 9 -5.18 8.25 2.83
N CYS A 10 -4.02 8.77 2.49
CA CYS A 10 -3.77 9.45 1.25
C CYS A 10 -2.92 8.58 0.34
N GLY A 11 -3.57 7.72 -0.42
CA GLY A 11 -2.91 6.87 -1.40
C GLY A 11 -2.14 5.66 -0.84
N THR A 12 -1.44 5.00 -1.72
CA THR A 12 -0.68 3.78 -1.44
C THR A 12 0.53 4.05 -0.54
N GLU A 13 1.21 5.17 -0.74
CA GLU A 13 2.43 5.53 -0.04
C GLU A 13 2.24 5.68 1.46
N ASP A 14 1.15 6.28 1.89
CA ASP A 14 0.84 6.43 3.32
C ASP A 14 0.61 5.08 3.97
N TYR A 15 -0.11 4.21 3.28
CA TYR A 15 -0.41 2.88 3.82
C TYR A 15 0.85 2.04 4.00
N TYR A 16 1.80 2.12 3.08
CA TYR A 16 3.02 1.33 3.12
C TYR A 16 4.22 2.06 3.73
N ASN A 17 4.04 3.28 4.25
CA ASN A 17 5.11 4.12 4.80
C ASN A 17 6.23 4.42 3.79
N THR A 18 5.86 4.68 2.55
CA THR A 18 6.79 4.97 1.46
C THR A 18 6.70 6.42 1.00
N THR A 19 6.49 7.35 1.93
CA THR A 19 6.36 8.78 1.66
C THR A 19 7.54 9.29 0.83
N PHE A 20 7.24 10.06 -0.21
CA PHE A 20 8.18 10.59 -1.20
C PHE A 20 8.85 9.54 -2.09
N ALA A 21 8.30 8.36 -2.20
CA ALA A 21 8.86 7.19 -2.85
C ALA A 21 10.15 6.68 -2.16
N PRO A 22 10.33 5.39 -2.05
CA PRO A 22 11.58 4.85 -1.55
C PRO A 22 12.71 5.13 -2.53
N ILE A 23 13.90 5.41 -2.02
CA ILE A 23 15.10 5.63 -2.83
C ILE A 23 15.88 4.33 -2.97
N HIS A 24 15.69 3.42 -2.03
CA HIS A 24 16.34 2.12 -1.98
C HIS A 24 15.38 1.08 -1.43
N PRO A 25 15.46 -0.17 -1.90
CA PRO A 25 14.73 -1.26 -1.28
C PRO A 25 15.02 -1.33 0.22
N TYR A 26 13.99 -1.51 1.02
CA TYR A 26 14.12 -1.67 2.46
C TYR A 26 13.13 -2.68 3.00
N PHE A 27 13.44 -3.24 4.14
CA PHE A 27 12.57 -4.17 4.83
C PHE A 27 12.70 -4.00 6.35
N ASN A 28 11.58 -3.99 7.02
CA ASN A 28 11.51 -3.99 8.47
C ASN A 28 10.47 -5.04 8.92
N PRO A 29 10.36 -5.36 10.22
CA PRO A 29 9.50 -6.45 10.69
C PRO A 29 8.01 -6.34 10.31
N PHE A 30 7.51 -5.15 10.04
CA PHE A 30 6.10 -4.91 9.79
C PHE A 30 5.79 -4.37 8.39
N GLY A 31 6.80 -4.21 7.56
CA GLY A 31 6.61 -3.73 6.21
C GLY A 31 7.89 -3.37 5.50
N GLY A 32 7.75 -2.94 4.26
CA GLY A 32 8.87 -2.51 3.46
C GLY A 32 8.55 -2.35 1.98
N ALA A 33 9.59 -2.00 1.24
CA ALA A 33 9.60 -1.99 -0.20
C ALA A 33 10.74 -2.90 -0.70
N PRO A 34 10.50 -4.22 -0.82
CA PRO A 34 11.54 -5.18 -1.19
C PRO A 34 12.01 -5.05 -2.64
N ARG A 35 11.26 -4.37 -3.49
CA ARG A 35 11.66 -4.09 -4.86
C ARG A 35 11.39 -2.65 -5.22
N GLU A 36 12.37 -2.03 -5.81
CA GLU A 36 12.30 -0.71 -6.39
C GLU A 36 13.27 -0.66 -7.57
N ASP A 37 12.72 -0.50 -8.77
CA ASP A 37 13.54 -0.61 -9.99
C ASP A 37 14.29 0.70 -10.30
N ASP A 38 13.71 1.86 -9.99
CA ASP A 38 14.31 3.15 -10.31
C ASP A 38 13.81 4.25 -9.36
N GLU A 39 14.49 5.35 -9.32
CA GLU A 39 14.14 6.51 -8.51
C GLU A 39 12.73 7.04 -8.81
N ALA A 40 12.13 7.69 -7.81
CA ALA A 40 10.80 8.28 -7.88
C ALA A 40 9.70 7.28 -8.26
N SER A 41 9.82 6.04 -7.80
CA SER A 41 8.87 4.95 -8.02
C SER A 41 8.61 4.60 -9.49
N ARG A 42 9.56 4.90 -10.37
CA ARG A 42 9.51 4.44 -11.75
C ARG A 42 9.84 2.96 -11.86
N GLY A 43 9.27 2.30 -12.88
CA GLY A 43 9.45 0.87 -13.05
C GLY A 43 8.56 0.06 -12.09
N TYR A 44 8.99 -1.15 -11.77
CA TYR A 44 8.23 -2.01 -10.86
C TYR A 44 8.63 -1.77 -9.42
N ASN A 45 7.62 -1.58 -8.59
CA ASN A 45 7.77 -1.44 -7.15
C ASN A 45 6.95 -2.51 -6.43
N THR A 46 7.45 -3.00 -5.34
CA THR A 46 6.72 -3.95 -4.49
C THR A 46 6.69 -3.42 -3.07
N PHE A 47 5.50 -3.35 -2.49
CA PHE A 47 5.30 -2.90 -1.13
C PHE A 47 4.69 -4.01 -0.29
N VAL A 48 5.09 -4.11 0.94
CA VAL A 48 4.59 -5.08 1.91
C VAL A 48 4.23 -4.38 3.20
N ARG A 49 3.10 -4.74 3.78
CA ARG A 49 2.73 -4.35 5.14
C ARG A 49 2.08 -5.53 5.85
N THR A 50 2.53 -5.78 7.06
CA THR A 50 1.90 -6.72 7.98
C THR A 50 1.24 -5.98 9.14
N ARG A 51 0.06 -6.41 9.54
CA ARG A 51 -0.68 -5.84 10.66
C ARG A 51 -0.74 -6.84 11.81
N ASN A 52 0.34 -6.90 12.59
CA ASN A 52 0.40 -7.81 13.73
C ASN A 52 -0.05 -7.16 15.04
N LEU A 53 0.29 -5.89 15.21
CA LEU A 53 -0.06 -5.13 16.42
C LEU A 53 -1.25 -4.18 16.22
N ASP A 54 -1.56 -3.86 14.98
CA ASP A 54 -2.61 -2.95 14.56
C ASP A 54 -3.64 -3.65 13.67
N ILE A 55 -4.03 -4.84 14.03
CA ILE A 55 -5.02 -5.64 13.29
C ILE A 55 -6.34 -4.90 13.15
N ILE A 56 -6.99 -5.10 12.02
CA ILE A 56 -8.34 -4.61 11.76
C ILE A 56 -9.30 -5.77 11.96
N PRO A 57 -10.04 -5.81 13.09
CA PRO A 57 -10.95 -6.91 13.33
C PRO A 57 -12.19 -6.81 12.45
N PHE A 58 -12.64 -7.93 11.93
CA PHE A 58 -13.92 -8.05 11.25
C PHE A 58 -14.53 -9.44 11.50
N ASN A 59 -15.85 -9.53 11.47
CA ASN A 59 -16.54 -10.79 11.71
C ASN A 59 -17.03 -11.45 10.43
N GLU A 60 -17.60 -10.68 9.52
CA GLU A 60 -18.27 -11.24 8.33
C GLU A 60 -17.66 -10.68 7.03
N ARG A 61 -17.26 -9.43 7.05
CA ARG A 61 -16.82 -8.75 5.83
C ARG A 61 -15.78 -7.69 6.12
N LEU A 62 -14.73 -7.69 5.32
CA LEU A 62 -13.78 -6.61 5.19
C LEU A 62 -13.85 -6.07 3.76
N GLN A 63 -13.92 -4.77 3.62
CA GLN A 63 -13.68 -4.07 2.36
C GLN A 63 -12.40 -3.26 2.51
N PHE A 64 -11.51 -3.45 1.58
CA PHE A 64 -10.21 -2.81 1.57
C PHE A 64 -9.92 -2.27 0.15
N ASP A 65 -9.92 -0.97 0.03
CA ASP A 65 -9.78 -0.29 -1.24
C ASP A 65 -8.46 0.49 -1.27
N PHE A 66 -7.78 0.45 -2.41
CA PHE A 66 -6.66 1.33 -2.70
C PHE A 66 -7.09 2.40 -3.70
N GLU A 67 -6.73 3.62 -3.41
CA GLU A 67 -6.84 4.72 -4.35
C GLU A 67 -5.59 4.74 -5.24
N LEU A 68 -5.80 4.67 -6.55
CA LEU A 68 -4.74 4.79 -7.54
C LEU A 68 -4.82 6.16 -8.18
N ILE A 69 -3.94 7.05 -7.76
CA ILE A 69 -3.85 8.40 -8.30
C ILE A 69 -2.56 8.53 -9.10
N SER A 70 -2.67 9.02 -10.32
CA SER A 70 -1.54 9.43 -11.14
C SER A 70 -1.65 10.92 -11.46
N TRP A 71 -0.60 11.65 -11.24
CA TRP A 71 -0.51 13.06 -11.62
C TRP A 71 -0.29 13.21 -13.12
N ASP A 72 0.36 12.26 -13.72
CA ASP A 72 0.57 12.16 -15.16
C ASP A 72 -0.35 11.10 -15.72
N GLY A 73 -1.10 11.38 -16.75
CA GLY A 73 -1.91 10.37 -17.42
C GLY A 73 -1.07 9.19 -17.88
N GLY A 74 -1.62 7.98 -17.85
CA GLY A 74 -0.89 6.80 -18.28
C GLY A 74 -1.60 5.50 -17.93
N GLN A 75 -0.96 4.40 -18.27
CA GLN A 75 -1.38 3.05 -17.90
C GLN A 75 -0.41 2.49 -16.87
N VAL A 76 -0.96 1.81 -15.87
CA VAL A 76 -0.19 1.13 -14.84
C VAL A 76 -0.67 -0.31 -14.70
N ASP A 77 0.26 -1.23 -14.49
CA ASP A 77 -0.06 -2.55 -13.98
C ASP A 77 -0.09 -2.50 -12.45
N TYR A 78 -1.17 -2.94 -11.88
CA TYR A 78 -1.32 -2.96 -10.44
C TYR A 78 -1.88 -4.31 -9.99
N ALA A 79 -1.24 -4.91 -9.02
CA ALA A 79 -1.70 -6.13 -8.38
C ALA A 79 -1.61 -6.01 -6.86
N SER A 80 -2.55 -6.58 -6.16
CA SER A 80 -2.53 -6.66 -4.71
C SER A 80 -2.90 -8.06 -4.23
N THR A 81 -2.33 -8.44 -3.11
CA THR A 81 -2.67 -9.67 -2.40
C THR A 81 -2.96 -9.34 -0.95
N LEU A 82 -4.09 -9.78 -0.47
CA LEU A 82 -4.48 -9.68 0.91
C LEU A 82 -4.50 -11.08 1.53
N VAL A 83 -3.87 -11.20 2.69
CA VAL A 83 -3.87 -12.42 3.49
C VAL A 83 -4.46 -12.08 4.86
N TRP A 84 -5.41 -12.89 5.35
CA TRP A 84 -6.10 -12.71 6.62
C TRP A 84 -6.18 -14.02 7.44
#